data_764466806e3f907a0a657a1ae604cd8b
#
_entry.id   764466806e3f907a0a657a1ae604cd8b
#
_cell.length_a   1.000
_cell.length_b   1.000
_cell.length_c   1.000
_cell.angle_alpha   90.00
_cell.angle_beta   90.00
_cell.angle_gamma   90.00
#
_symmetry.space_group_name_H-M   'P 1'
#
loop_
_entity.id
_entity.type
_entity.pdbx_description
1 polymer ?
#
loop_
_entity_poly.entity_id
_entity_poly.type
_entity_poly.pdbx_seq_one_letter_code
_entity_poly.pdbx_strand_id
1 'polypeptide(L)'
;DVVIMVGDALAKLEQDRRTVAGSRVELADSPVGMVVKAGAPVPDISTVPALRQTLLKAHSIAYSDSASGRYVESQLFRKLGIDGQVHDKAHRVERIPVASEVAKGKYDLGFQQVSELLPVPGVTFVGKLPDDMQYITRFAGAVTQKADHPEQGKALLAFLSSPQAASVITATGLTPVSAPRDTAR
;
A
#
# COMPACT_ATOMS: atom_id res chain seq x y z
N ASP A 1 -6.75 14.90 17.70
CA ASP A 1 -8.15 15.15 17.35
C ASP A 1 -8.70 14.17 16.33
N VAL A 2 -7.90 13.77 15.35
CA VAL A 2 -8.25 12.72 14.41
C VAL A 2 -7.19 11.62 14.41
N VAL A 3 -7.59 10.41 14.04
CA VAL A 3 -6.72 9.29 13.76
C VAL A 3 -6.98 8.81 12.34
N ILE A 4 -5.90 8.58 11.58
CA ILE A 4 -5.95 8.02 10.23
C ILE A 4 -5.08 6.78 10.24
N MET A 5 -5.64 5.63 9.89
CA MET A 5 -4.93 4.36 9.98
C MET A 5 -5.60 3.30 9.10
N VAL A 6 -5.00 2.12 9.08
CA VAL A 6 -5.57 0.95 8.40
C VAL A 6 -6.96 0.65 8.98
N GLY A 7 -7.93 0.43 8.09
CA GLY A 7 -9.34 0.30 8.45
C GLY A 7 -9.64 -0.75 9.52
N ASP A 8 -8.97 -1.91 9.46
CA ASP A 8 -9.17 -2.98 10.45
C ASP A 8 -8.64 -2.58 11.83
N ALA A 9 -7.53 -1.85 11.89
CA ALA A 9 -6.99 -1.33 13.15
C ALA A 9 -7.89 -0.22 13.71
N LEU A 10 -8.43 0.63 12.84
CA LEU A 10 -9.40 1.64 13.24
C LEU A 10 -10.68 1.02 13.82
N ALA A 11 -11.17 -0.06 13.22
CA ALA A 11 -12.34 -0.77 13.72
C ALA A 11 -12.18 -1.24 15.16
N LYS A 12 -10.97 -1.63 15.57
CA LYS A 12 -10.68 -2.00 16.97
C LYS A 12 -10.81 -0.80 17.92
N LEU A 13 -10.33 0.37 17.48
CA LEU A 13 -10.50 1.58 18.29
C LEU A 13 -11.97 2.00 18.41
N GLU A 14 -12.76 1.78 17.36
CA GLU A 14 -14.21 2.03 17.39
C GLU A 14 -14.91 1.08 18.38
N GLN A 15 -14.57 -0.23 18.36
CA GLN A 15 -15.09 -1.21 19.31
C GLN A 15 -14.73 -0.86 20.75
N ASP A 16 -13.52 -0.36 20.98
CA ASP A 16 -13.02 0.08 22.28
C ASP A 16 -13.55 1.48 22.68
N ARG A 17 -14.44 2.07 21.89
CA ARG A 17 -15.01 3.41 22.10
C ARG A 17 -13.96 4.52 22.25
N ARG A 18 -12.86 4.40 21.49
CA ARG A 18 -11.78 5.40 21.46
C ARG A 18 -12.02 6.50 20.42
N THR A 19 -13.01 6.32 19.55
CA THR A 19 -13.42 7.28 18.53
C THR A 19 -14.86 7.70 18.70
N VAL A 20 -15.20 8.87 18.18
CA VAL A 20 -16.59 9.36 18.18
C VAL A 20 -17.44 8.48 17.25
N ALA A 21 -18.55 7.97 17.75
CA ALA A 21 -19.46 7.12 16.98
C ALA A 21 -19.93 7.85 15.71
N GLY A 22 -19.89 7.15 14.57
CA GLY A 22 -20.32 7.70 13.28
C GLY A 22 -19.36 8.67 12.63
N SER A 23 -18.17 8.94 13.22
CA SER A 23 -17.17 9.85 12.65
C SER A 23 -16.24 9.18 11.63
N ARG A 24 -16.30 7.86 11.46
CA ARG A 24 -15.45 7.15 10.51
C ARG A 24 -15.70 7.58 9.08
N VAL A 25 -14.61 7.87 8.35
CA VAL A 25 -14.62 8.22 6.94
C VAL A 25 -13.58 7.35 6.21
N GLU A 26 -14.01 6.67 5.15
CA GLU A 26 -13.09 5.95 4.26
C GLU A 26 -12.33 6.98 3.41
N LEU A 27 -11.01 6.86 3.34
CA LEU A 27 -10.16 7.89 2.72
C LEU A 27 -9.50 7.45 1.43
N ALA A 28 -8.73 6.37 1.47
CA ALA A 28 -7.94 5.97 0.32
C ALA A 28 -7.58 4.49 0.35
N ASP A 29 -7.38 3.93 -0.83
CA ASP A 29 -6.86 2.59 -1.04
C ASP A 29 -5.38 2.65 -1.40
N SER A 30 -4.59 1.79 -0.77
CA SER A 30 -3.15 1.69 -0.97
C SER A 30 -2.80 0.36 -1.64
N PRO A 31 -2.43 0.38 -2.93
CA PRO A 31 -2.02 -0.82 -3.64
C PRO A 31 -0.54 -1.13 -3.40
N VAL A 32 -0.16 -2.39 -3.67
CA VAL A 32 1.23 -2.85 -3.70
C VAL A 32 1.82 -2.66 -5.09
N GLY A 33 3.05 -2.20 -5.15
CA GLY A 33 3.82 -2.06 -6.37
C GLY A 33 5.23 -2.65 -6.24
N MET A 34 5.97 -2.56 -7.34
CA MET A 34 7.34 -3.04 -7.46
C MET A 34 8.25 -1.92 -7.94
N VAL A 35 9.48 -1.90 -7.40
CA VAL A 35 10.59 -1.09 -7.90
C VAL A 35 11.78 -1.96 -8.27
N VAL A 36 12.59 -1.45 -9.19
CA VAL A 36 13.96 -1.91 -9.46
C VAL A 36 14.92 -0.74 -9.28
N LYS A 37 16.22 -1.00 -9.20
CA LYS A 37 17.22 0.07 -9.16
C LYS A 37 17.16 0.91 -10.43
N ALA A 38 17.33 2.23 -10.29
CA ALA A 38 17.38 3.12 -11.43
C ALA A 38 18.49 2.70 -12.40
N GLY A 39 18.17 2.66 -13.70
CA GLY A 39 19.08 2.18 -14.74
C GLY A 39 19.09 0.68 -14.97
N ALA A 40 18.52 -0.12 -14.10
CA ALA A 40 18.32 -1.55 -14.34
C ALA A 40 17.20 -1.79 -15.37
N PRO A 41 17.24 -2.92 -16.10
CA PRO A 41 16.13 -3.26 -17.00
C PRO A 41 14.81 -3.34 -16.24
N VAL A 42 13.76 -2.75 -16.81
CA VAL A 42 12.42 -2.76 -16.21
C VAL A 42 11.69 -4.02 -16.64
N PRO A 43 11.37 -4.94 -15.73
CA PRO A 43 10.63 -6.16 -16.08
C PRO A 43 9.16 -5.85 -16.38
N ASP A 44 8.54 -6.73 -17.17
CA ASP A 44 7.09 -6.73 -17.34
C ASP A 44 6.43 -7.47 -16.17
N ILE A 45 5.51 -6.82 -15.48
CA ILE A 45 4.66 -7.41 -14.43
C ILE A 45 3.18 -7.18 -14.68
N SER A 46 2.80 -6.85 -15.90
CA SER A 46 1.43 -6.48 -16.27
C SER A 46 0.44 -7.64 -16.21
N THR A 47 0.93 -8.87 -16.26
CA THR A 47 0.13 -10.09 -16.16
C THR A 47 0.65 -11.00 -15.05
N VAL A 48 -0.18 -11.92 -14.58
CA VAL A 48 0.22 -12.91 -13.57
C VAL A 48 1.39 -13.78 -14.06
N PRO A 49 1.39 -14.34 -15.29
CA PRO A 49 2.54 -15.09 -15.80
C PRO A 49 3.82 -14.25 -15.90
N ALA A 50 3.72 -12.99 -16.32
CA ALA A 50 4.86 -12.08 -16.42
C ALA A 50 5.46 -11.77 -15.04
N LEU A 51 4.63 -11.49 -14.04
CA LEU A 51 5.06 -11.31 -12.65
C LEU A 51 5.78 -12.56 -12.12
N ARG A 52 5.18 -13.72 -12.34
CA ARG A 52 5.76 -15.02 -11.94
C ARG A 52 7.15 -15.20 -12.54
N GLN A 53 7.32 -14.98 -13.83
CA GLN A 53 8.62 -15.11 -14.51
C GLN A 53 9.64 -14.09 -13.99
N THR A 54 9.23 -12.86 -13.76
CA THR A 54 10.10 -11.82 -13.18
C THR A 54 10.65 -12.24 -11.82
N LEU A 55 9.82 -12.79 -10.95
CA LEU A 55 10.24 -13.24 -9.63
C LEU A 55 11.15 -14.48 -9.69
N LEU A 56 10.87 -15.40 -10.61
CA LEU A 56 11.72 -16.59 -10.79
C LEU A 56 13.12 -16.22 -11.31
N LYS A 57 13.22 -15.20 -12.16
CA LYS A 57 14.50 -14.75 -12.75
C LYS A 57 15.30 -13.85 -11.81
N ALA A 58 14.67 -13.14 -10.88
CA ALA A 58 15.36 -12.26 -9.94
C ALA A 58 16.33 -13.04 -9.06
N HIS A 59 17.49 -12.45 -8.76
CA HIS A 59 18.47 -13.05 -7.84
C HIS A 59 18.13 -12.74 -6.38
N SER A 60 17.45 -11.63 -6.13
CA SER A 60 17.02 -11.22 -4.80
C SER A 60 15.75 -10.38 -4.84
N ILE A 61 14.88 -10.62 -3.87
CA ILE A 61 13.56 -9.98 -3.75
C ILE A 61 13.45 -9.39 -2.35
N ALA A 62 13.07 -8.13 -2.25
CA ALA A 62 12.82 -7.48 -0.98
C ALA A 62 11.34 -7.17 -0.79
N TYR A 63 10.87 -7.22 0.45
CA TYR A 63 9.53 -6.80 0.85
C TYR A 63 9.57 -6.20 2.25
N SER A 64 8.57 -5.39 2.59
CA SER A 64 8.52 -4.68 3.87
C SER A 64 8.08 -5.58 5.03
N ASP A 65 8.29 -5.08 6.25
CA ASP A 65 7.73 -5.68 7.47
C ASP A 65 6.30 -5.20 7.78
N SER A 66 5.72 -4.37 6.92
CA SER A 66 4.34 -3.86 7.02
C SER A 66 3.29 -4.83 6.46
N ALA A 67 2.03 -4.41 6.40
CA ALA A 67 0.93 -5.22 5.87
C ALA A 67 1.18 -5.72 4.45
N SER A 68 1.73 -4.87 3.57
CA SER A 68 2.07 -5.26 2.19
C SER A 68 3.14 -6.35 2.14
N GLY A 69 4.16 -6.25 2.98
CA GLY A 69 5.21 -7.26 3.05
C GLY A 69 4.73 -8.58 3.62
N ARG A 70 3.89 -8.55 4.64
CA ARG A 70 3.25 -9.78 5.16
C ARG A 70 2.42 -10.47 4.10
N TYR A 71 1.71 -9.71 3.27
CA TYR A 71 0.98 -10.26 2.14
C TYR A 71 1.93 -10.93 1.12
N VAL A 72 3.00 -10.25 0.73
CA VAL A 72 3.99 -10.80 -0.22
C VAL A 72 4.56 -12.10 0.30
N GLU A 73 5.03 -12.12 1.54
CA GLU A 73 5.66 -13.27 2.17
C GLU A 73 4.70 -14.46 2.35
N SER A 74 3.50 -14.22 2.84
CA SER A 74 2.59 -15.28 3.26
C SER A 74 1.59 -15.72 2.19
N GLN A 75 1.31 -14.88 1.20
CA GLN A 75 0.25 -15.13 0.23
C GLN A 75 0.69 -15.02 -1.23
N LEU A 76 1.39 -13.94 -1.62
CA LEU A 76 1.70 -13.69 -3.04
C LEU A 76 2.48 -14.85 -3.67
N PHE A 77 3.55 -15.28 -3.04
CA PHE A 77 4.41 -16.35 -3.59
C PHE A 77 3.65 -17.69 -3.69
N ARG A 78 2.77 -17.97 -2.75
CA ARG A 78 1.91 -19.15 -2.79
C ARG A 78 0.87 -19.08 -3.88
N LYS A 79 0.22 -17.93 -4.05
CA LYS A 79 -0.73 -17.70 -5.14
C LYS A 79 -0.10 -17.87 -6.51
N LEU A 80 1.17 -17.51 -6.63
CA LEU A 80 1.95 -17.70 -7.85
C LEU A 80 2.52 -19.10 -8.00
N GLY A 81 2.44 -19.94 -6.96
CA GLY A 81 3.00 -21.30 -6.96
C GLY A 81 4.52 -21.36 -6.98
N ILE A 82 5.19 -20.36 -6.42
CA ILE A 82 6.66 -20.23 -6.47
C ILE A 82 7.32 -20.07 -5.09
N ASP A 83 6.58 -20.22 -4.01
CA ASP A 83 7.08 -20.01 -2.66
C ASP A 83 8.36 -20.81 -2.37
N GLY A 84 8.44 -22.07 -2.80
CA GLY A 84 9.64 -22.89 -2.67
C GLY A 84 10.84 -22.38 -3.46
N GLN A 85 10.61 -21.83 -4.66
CA GLN A 85 11.69 -21.35 -5.53
C GLN A 85 12.25 -19.97 -5.12
N VAL A 86 11.45 -19.16 -4.43
CA VAL A 86 11.87 -17.79 -4.03
C VAL A 86 12.28 -17.69 -2.57
N HIS A 87 12.03 -18.70 -1.76
CA HIS A 87 12.25 -18.68 -0.31
C HIS A 87 13.65 -18.19 0.08
N ASP A 88 14.70 -18.74 -0.55
CA ASP A 88 16.09 -18.43 -0.19
C ASP A 88 16.57 -17.06 -0.69
N LYS A 89 15.83 -16.44 -1.60
CA LYS A 89 16.19 -15.15 -2.20
C LYS A 89 15.21 -14.01 -1.87
N ALA A 90 14.19 -14.28 -1.08
CA ALA A 90 13.21 -13.31 -0.63
C ALA A 90 13.53 -12.85 0.80
N HIS A 91 13.67 -11.53 1.00
CA HIS A 91 14.17 -10.96 2.23
C HIS A 91 13.25 -9.86 2.75
N ARG A 92 12.93 -9.95 4.04
CA ARG A 92 12.19 -8.90 4.74
C ARG A 92 13.13 -7.75 5.10
N VAL A 93 12.73 -6.53 4.73
CA VAL A 93 13.41 -5.30 5.12
C VAL A 93 12.64 -4.68 6.29
N GLU A 94 13.32 -4.53 7.40
CA GLU A 94 12.70 -4.05 8.64
C GLU A 94 13.00 -2.58 8.89
N ARG A 95 11.98 -1.81 9.26
CA ARG A 95 12.06 -0.44 9.79
C ARG A 95 12.62 0.62 8.85
N ILE A 96 12.96 0.27 7.63
CA ILE A 96 13.43 1.22 6.62
C ILE A 96 12.66 1.01 5.31
N PRO A 97 12.60 2.02 4.43
CA PRO A 97 11.92 1.87 3.15
C PRO A 97 12.60 0.80 2.29
N VAL A 98 11.83 -0.13 1.74
CA VAL A 98 12.34 -1.16 0.83
C VAL A 98 13.07 -0.55 -0.36
N ALA A 99 12.51 0.50 -0.94
CA ALA A 99 13.09 1.16 -2.11
C ALA A 99 14.49 1.73 -1.84
N SER A 100 14.81 2.15 -0.62
CA SER A 100 16.15 2.63 -0.29
C SER A 100 17.21 1.54 -0.37
N GLU A 101 16.87 0.32 0.00
CA GLU A 101 17.77 -0.83 -0.11
C GLU A 101 17.93 -1.31 -1.55
N VAL A 102 16.86 -1.23 -2.35
CA VAL A 102 16.93 -1.50 -3.81
C VAL A 102 17.78 -0.43 -4.51
N ALA A 103 17.64 0.84 -4.13
CA ALA A 103 18.45 1.94 -4.67
C ALA A 103 19.95 1.73 -4.44
N LYS A 104 20.33 1.15 -3.30
CA LYS A 104 21.72 0.80 -2.96
C LYS A 104 22.25 -0.43 -3.70
N GLY A 105 21.38 -1.14 -4.43
CA GLY A 105 21.75 -2.36 -5.15
C GLY A 105 21.82 -3.62 -4.29
N LYS A 106 21.27 -3.60 -3.08
CA LYS A 106 21.24 -4.80 -2.22
C LYS A 106 20.29 -5.88 -2.72
N TYR A 107 19.21 -5.48 -3.40
CA TYR A 107 18.18 -6.36 -3.94
C TYR A 107 17.86 -5.98 -5.37
N ASP A 108 17.57 -6.97 -6.21
CA ASP A 108 17.22 -6.75 -7.62
C ASP A 108 15.90 -6.00 -7.77
N LEU A 109 14.92 -6.34 -6.92
CA LEU A 109 13.61 -5.73 -6.91
C LEU A 109 13.01 -5.69 -5.50
N GLY A 110 12.01 -4.83 -5.32
CA GLY A 110 11.35 -4.69 -4.03
C GLY A 110 9.88 -4.39 -4.16
N PHE A 111 9.12 -4.88 -3.18
CA PHE A 111 7.70 -4.65 -3.03
C PHE A 111 7.41 -3.81 -1.80
N GLN A 112 6.55 -2.84 -1.96
CA GLN A 112 5.94 -2.07 -0.87
C GLN A 112 4.67 -1.39 -1.39
N GLN A 113 3.96 -0.68 -0.54
CA GLN A 113 2.87 0.18 -0.99
C GLN A 113 3.41 1.22 -1.98
N VAL A 114 2.65 1.50 -3.04
CA VAL A 114 3.08 2.45 -4.10
C VAL A 114 3.45 3.81 -3.50
N SER A 115 2.69 4.30 -2.53
CA SER A 115 2.95 5.57 -1.85
C SER A 115 4.28 5.62 -1.08
N GLU A 116 4.81 4.47 -0.70
CA GLU A 116 6.11 4.34 -0.04
C GLU A 116 7.27 4.20 -1.05
N LEU A 117 6.96 3.75 -2.26
CA LEU A 117 7.96 3.55 -3.32
C LEU A 117 8.25 4.83 -4.10
N LEU A 118 7.21 5.59 -4.45
CA LEU A 118 7.32 6.75 -5.33
C LEU A 118 8.24 7.88 -4.81
N PRO A 119 8.27 8.19 -3.48
CA PRO A 119 9.11 9.28 -2.99
C PRO A 119 10.61 8.97 -2.95
N VAL A 120 11.02 7.70 -3.05
CA VAL A 120 12.43 7.32 -2.86
C VAL A 120 13.21 7.52 -4.15
N PRO A 121 14.30 8.31 -4.12
CA PRO A 121 15.16 8.46 -5.29
C PRO A 121 16.02 7.21 -5.51
N GLY A 122 16.51 7.04 -6.74
CA GLY A 122 17.43 5.97 -7.10
C GLY A 122 16.77 4.65 -7.47
N VAL A 123 15.45 4.63 -7.58
CA VAL A 123 14.68 3.48 -8.07
C VAL A 123 13.79 3.87 -9.25
N THR A 124 13.46 2.89 -10.07
CA THR A 124 12.45 2.98 -11.12
C THR A 124 11.20 2.24 -10.66
N PHE A 125 10.07 2.93 -10.66
CA PHE A 125 8.78 2.31 -10.40
C PHE A 125 8.37 1.44 -11.59
N VAL A 126 8.23 0.14 -11.37
CA VAL A 126 7.89 -0.84 -12.42
C VAL A 126 6.40 -0.83 -12.70
N GLY A 127 5.59 -0.81 -11.65
CA GLY A 127 4.13 -0.84 -11.75
C GLY A 127 3.49 -1.45 -10.51
N LYS A 128 2.17 -1.44 -10.52
CA LYS A 128 1.34 -2.14 -9.54
C LYS A 128 1.32 -3.64 -9.85
N LEU A 129 1.06 -4.46 -8.84
CA LEU A 129 0.74 -5.87 -9.06
C LEU A 129 -0.50 -6.02 -9.94
N PRO A 130 -0.60 -7.09 -10.77
CA PRO A 130 -1.84 -7.42 -11.48
C PRO A 130 -3.02 -7.53 -10.51
N ASP A 131 -4.22 -7.16 -10.94
CA ASP A 131 -5.40 -7.10 -10.07
C ASP A 131 -5.67 -8.41 -9.33
N ASP A 132 -5.50 -9.55 -9.98
CA ASP A 132 -5.70 -10.88 -9.37
C ASP A 132 -4.68 -11.21 -8.27
N MET A 133 -3.56 -10.51 -8.24
CA MET A 133 -2.47 -10.67 -7.27
C MET A 133 -2.32 -9.45 -6.36
N GLN A 134 -3.18 -8.45 -6.50
CA GLN A 134 -3.11 -7.22 -5.74
C GLN A 134 -3.61 -7.39 -4.32
N TYR A 135 -3.02 -6.63 -3.41
CA TYR A 135 -3.47 -6.48 -2.04
C TYR A 135 -3.70 -5.00 -1.75
N ILE A 136 -4.94 -4.66 -1.45
CA ILE A 136 -5.35 -3.28 -1.16
C ILE A 136 -5.45 -3.10 0.35
N THR A 137 -4.70 -2.12 0.87
CA THR A 137 -4.85 -1.65 2.24
C THR A 137 -5.74 -0.41 2.23
N ARG A 138 -6.92 -0.50 2.85
CA ARG A 138 -7.84 0.63 2.98
C ARG A 138 -7.46 1.45 4.20
N PHE A 139 -7.24 2.76 4.01
CA PHE A 139 -7.08 3.74 5.08
C PHE A 139 -8.39 4.47 5.33
N ALA A 140 -8.69 4.63 6.61
CA ALA A 140 -9.85 5.37 7.09
C ALA A 140 -9.44 6.30 8.23
N GLY A 141 -10.25 7.29 8.50
CA GLY A 141 -10.06 8.21 9.60
C GLY A 141 -11.30 8.33 10.47
N ALA A 142 -11.09 8.73 11.71
CA ALA A 142 -12.16 9.04 12.65
C ALA A 142 -11.73 10.13 13.63
N VAL A 143 -12.69 10.79 14.24
CA VAL A 143 -12.44 11.75 15.32
C VAL A 143 -12.22 10.97 16.62
N THR A 144 -11.20 11.32 17.37
CA THR A 144 -10.90 10.66 18.65
C THR A 144 -11.91 11.08 19.72
N GLN A 145 -12.20 10.18 20.67
CA GLN A 145 -13.19 10.43 21.72
C GLN A 145 -12.83 11.62 22.63
N LYS A 146 -11.54 11.91 22.76
CA LYS A 146 -11.02 13.02 23.54
C LYS A 146 -10.50 14.18 22.69
N ALA A 147 -11.09 14.38 21.50
CA ALA A 147 -10.69 15.47 20.63
C ALA A 147 -11.01 16.83 21.26
N ASP A 148 -10.05 17.75 21.25
CA ASP A 148 -10.27 19.13 21.69
C ASP A 148 -11.06 19.94 20.65
N HIS A 149 -10.93 19.56 19.37
CA HIS A 149 -11.55 20.23 18.23
C HIS A 149 -12.31 19.23 17.34
N PRO A 150 -13.41 18.60 17.84
CA PRO A 150 -14.09 17.54 17.10
C PRO A 150 -14.70 18.01 15.78
N GLU A 151 -15.23 19.23 15.70
CA GLU A 151 -15.83 19.76 14.47
C GLU A 151 -14.79 20.03 13.39
N GLN A 152 -13.62 20.55 13.76
CA GLN A 152 -12.49 20.71 12.85
C GLN A 152 -11.95 19.36 12.37
N GLY A 153 -11.94 18.38 13.25
CA GLY A 153 -11.57 16.99 12.89
C GLY A 153 -12.52 16.41 11.86
N LYS A 154 -13.82 16.57 12.02
CA LYS A 154 -14.84 16.17 11.04
C LYS A 154 -14.66 16.92 9.72
N ALA A 155 -14.40 18.23 9.75
CA ALA A 155 -14.17 19.03 8.56
C ALA A 155 -12.93 18.57 7.79
N LEU A 156 -11.83 18.22 8.48
CA LEU A 156 -10.63 17.68 7.86
C LEU A 156 -10.90 16.36 7.15
N LEU A 157 -11.57 15.41 7.81
CA LEU A 157 -11.92 14.12 7.21
C LEU A 157 -12.85 14.28 6.01
N ALA A 158 -13.82 15.18 6.09
CA ALA A 158 -14.71 15.50 4.97
C ALA A 158 -13.92 16.07 3.78
N PHE A 159 -12.97 16.96 4.02
CA PHE A 159 -12.10 17.51 2.98
C PHE A 159 -11.23 16.42 2.34
N LEU A 160 -10.58 15.56 3.13
CA LEU A 160 -9.71 14.49 2.63
C LEU A 160 -10.47 13.45 1.81
N SER A 161 -11.76 13.26 2.04
CA SER A 161 -12.61 12.38 1.24
C SER A 161 -13.32 13.09 0.08
N SER A 162 -13.10 14.38 -0.08
CA SER A 162 -13.74 15.20 -1.12
C SER A 162 -13.07 15.08 -2.48
N PRO A 163 -13.78 15.43 -3.57
CA PRO A 163 -13.18 15.50 -4.90
C PRO A 163 -11.99 16.47 -5.01
N GLN A 164 -11.95 17.51 -4.18
CA GLN A 164 -10.84 18.48 -4.19
C GLN A 164 -9.52 17.88 -3.72
N ALA A 165 -9.56 16.90 -2.83
CA ALA A 165 -8.35 16.18 -2.37
C ALA A 165 -7.93 15.04 -3.30
N ALA A 166 -8.80 14.59 -4.20
CA ALA A 166 -8.59 13.37 -4.99
C ALA A 166 -7.32 13.41 -5.86
N SER A 167 -7.03 14.54 -6.50
CA SER A 167 -5.83 14.66 -7.35
C SER A 167 -4.53 14.56 -6.55
N VAL A 168 -4.50 15.14 -5.37
CA VAL A 168 -3.33 15.06 -4.46
C VAL A 168 -3.15 13.66 -3.95
N ILE A 169 -4.22 12.99 -3.54
CA ILE A 169 -4.19 11.59 -3.09
C ILE A 169 -3.65 10.70 -4.21
N THR A 170 -4.15 10.85 -5.43
CA THR A 170 -3.68 10.09 -6.60
C THR A 170 -2.20 10.33 -6.88
N ALA A 171 -1.74 11.57 -6.78
CA ALA A 171 -0.33 11.91 -7.00
C ALA A 171 0.62 11.25 -5.99
N THR A 172 0.14 10.90 -4.80
CA THR A 172 0.92 10.18 -3.79
C THR A 172 0.97 8.66 -4.00
N GLY A 173 0.30 8.13 -5.00
CA GLY A 173 0.24 6.69 -5.27
C GLY A 173 -0.92 5.98 -4.57
N LEU A 174 -1.79 6.70 -3.88
CA LEU A 174 -3.02 6.19 -3.30
C LEU A 174 -4.19 6.33 -4.28
N THR A 175 -5.22 5.53 -4.11
CA THR A 175 -6.46 5.65 -4.87
C THR A 175 -7.54 6.23 -3.96
N PRO A 176 -8.12 7.39 -4.30
CA PRO A 176 -9.23 7.95 -3.51
C PRO A 176 -10.39 6.98 -3.46
N VAL A 177 -11.02 6.85 -2.29
CA VAL A 177 -12.28 6.14 -2.18
C VAL A 177 -13.37 7.02 -2.78
N SER A 178 -13.89 6.65 -3.94
CA SER A 178 -15.05 7.31 -4.54
C SER A 178 -16.24 7.11 -3.61
N ALA A 179 -17.05 8.16 -3.41
CA ALA A 179 -18.39 7.97 -2.88
C ALA A 179 -19.10 6.84 -3.65
N PRO A 180 -19.96 6.03 -3.00
CA PRO A 180 -20.68 4.97 -3.70
C PRO A 180 -21.29 5.58 -4.96
N ARG A 181 -20.99 5.00 -6.12
CA ARG A 181 -21.76 5.33 -7.32
C ARG A 181 -23.17 4.95 -6.96
N ASP A 182 -24.06 5.91 -6.89
CA ASP A 182 -25.48 5.63 -6.93
C ASP A 182 -25.72 4.76 -8.16
N THR A 183 -25.86 3.48 -7.95
CA THR A 183 -26.45 2.59 -8.95
C THR A 183 -27.93 2.89 -8.95
N ALA A 184 -28.26 4.09 -9.39
CA ALA A 184 -29.61 4.44 -9.73
C ALA A 184 -29.85 3.98 -11.17
N ARG A 185 -30.60 2.89 -11.25
CA ARG A 185 -31.40 2.34 -12.38
C ARG A 185 -30.67 1.45 -13.35
#